data_26d6f1b54dfd4160710fc59414eb6051
#
_entry.id   26d6f1b54dfd4160710fc59414eb6051
#
_cell.length_a   1.000
_cell.length_b   1.000
_cell.length_c   1.000
_cell.angle_alpha   90.00
_cell.angle_beta   90.00
_cell.angle_gamma   90.00
#
_symmetry.space_group_name_H-M   'P 1'
#
loop_
_entity.id
_entity.type
_entity.pdbx_description
1 polymer ?
#
loop_
_entity_poly.entity_id
_entity_poly.type
_entity_poly.pdbx_seq_one_letter_code
_entity_poly.pdbx_strand_id
1 'polypeptide(L)'
;MRSLLQQITPDYRTFVDDQVLTSGQLNEFLEYFEDQHRLTRVFLNGVGIACGFEVSLNTANKTITITPGCGITTDGDLVKLLVNTEENTTDSETQSTSTFKSLAKEAVSYTHFRNFDDNFARYKAFKAGTSDSDSSNTIPLYELVSEGNSKPTDSSLTTLDLTDKVVMLYP
;
A
#
# COMPACT_ATOMS: atom_id res chain seq x y z
N MET A 1 -13.40 -2.01 15.58
CA MET A 1 -12.62 -2.75 14.59
C MET A 1 -11.69 -3.68 15.34
N ARG A 2 -11.68 -4.98 15.10
CA ARG A 2 -10.70 -5.86 15.73
C ARG A 2 -9.39 -5.74 14.95
N SER A 3 -8.29 -5.51 15.66
CA SER A 3 -6.95 -5.56 15.07
C SER A 3 -6.73 -6.96 14.45
N LEU A 4 -6.08 -7.03 13.31
CA LEU A 4 -5.70 -8.32 12.70
C LEU A 4 -4.81 -9.14 13.63
N LEU A 5 -4.07 -8.49 14.52
CA LEU A 5 -3.27 -9.16 15.56
C LEU A 5 -4.13 -9.92 16.59
N GLN A 6 -5.43 -9.70 16.64
CA GLN A 6 -6.38 -10.47 17.49
C GLN A 6 -6.92 -11.73 16.81
N GLN A 7 -6.63 -11.94 15.53
CA GLN A 7 -7.09 -13.05 14.71
C GLN A 7 -5.92 -13.94 14.24
N ILE A 8 -4.89 -14.04 15.07
CA ILE A 8 -3.70 -14.80 14.75
C ILE A 8 -3.98 -16.28 14.73
N THR A 9 -3.47 -16.95 13.71
CA THR A 9 -3.49 -18.42 13.59
C THR A 9 -2.43 -18.99 14.53
N PRO A 10 -2.84 -19.65 15.66
CA PRO A 10 -1.87 -20.12 16.66
C PRO A 10 -1.12 -21.37 16.23
N ASP A 11 -1.73 -22.17 15.37
CA ASP A 11 -1.27 -23.52 15.03
C ASP A 11 -1.18 -23.70 13.52
N TYR A 12 -0.32 -24.60 13.09
CA TYR A 12 -0.22 -25.04 11.71
C TYR A 12 -0.27 -26.58 11.65
N ARG A 13 -0.71 -27.10 10.52
CA ARG A 13 -0.73 -28.56 10.29
C ARG A 13 0.65 -29.04 9.88
N THR A 14 1.05 -30.17 10.45
CA THR A 14 2.21 -30.93 9.97
C THR A 14 1.78 -31.81 8.80
N PHE A 15 2.62 -31.84 7.78
CA PHE A 15 2.41 -32.69 6.62
C PHE A 15 3.04 -34.07 6.85
N VAL A 16 2.43 -35.09 6.29
CA VAL A 16 2.94 -36.46 6.31
C VAL A 16 3.34 -36.88 4.90
N ASP A 17 4.18 -37.92 4.83
CA ASP A 17 4.62 -38.47 3.54
C ASP A 17 3.39 -38.92 2.70
N ASP A 18 3.49 -38.73 1.39
CA ASP A 18 2.44 -39.07 0.40
C ASP A 18 1.10 -38.33 0.57
N GLN A 19 1.06 -37.26 1.36
CA GLN A 19 -0.15 -36.44 1.51
C GLN A 19 -0.42 -35.59 0.27
N VAL A 20 -1.65 -35.66 -0.27
CA VAL A 20 -2.14 -34.71 -1.27
C VAL A 20 -2.45 -33.38 -0.60
N LEU A 21 -1.80 -32.31 -1.05
CA LEU A 21 -2.01 -30.97 -0.53
C LEU A 21 -3.13 -30.28 -1.30
N THR A 22 -4.07 -29.70 -0.55
CA THR A 22 -5.10 -28.84 -1.11
C THR A 22 -4.67 -27.36 -1.06
N SER A 23 -5.26 -26.53 -1.91
CA SER A 23 -5.04 -25.07 -1.89
C SER A 23 -5.38 -24.46 -0.52
N GLY A 24 -6.41 -24.96 0.15
CA GLY A 24 -6.79 -24.50 1.49
C GLY A 24 -5.70 -24.76 2.53
N GLN A 25 -5.07 -25.93 2.51
CA GLN A 25 -3.99 -26.29 3.43
C GLN A 25 -2.71 -25.44 3.18
N LEU A 26 -2.42 -25.14 1.92
CA LEU A 26 -1.30 -24.26 1.57
C LEU A 26 -1.57 -22.82 2.01
N ASN A 27 -2.78 -22.32 1.85
CA ASN A 27 -3.14 -20.98 2.31
C ASN A 27 -3.09 -20.86 3.83
N GLU A 28 -3.62 -21.85 4.58
CA GLU A 28 -3.54 -21.92 6.04
C GLU A 28 -2.09 -21.85 6.55
N PHE A 29 -1.19 -22.54 5.84
CA PHE A 29 0.25 -22.51 6.14
C PHE A 29 0.87 -21.14 5.87
N LEU A 30 0.54 -20.49 4.76
CA LEU A 30 1.00 -19.15 4.44
C LEU A 30 0.47 -18.11 5.45
N GLU A 31 -0.81 -18.20 5.82
CA GLU A 31 -1.43 -17.33 6.82
C GLU A 31 -0.73 -17.44 8.18
N TYR A 32 -0.38 -18.65 8.61
CA TYR A 32 0.38 -18.85 9.85
C TYR A 32 1.71 -18.08 9.83
N PHE A 33 2.50 -18.21 8.77
CA PHE A 33 3.79 -17.50 8.67
C PHE A 33 3.62 -15.98 8.60
N GLU A 34 2.62 -15.51 7.86
CA GLU A 34 2.37 -14.07 7.79
C GLU A 34 1.99 -13.52 9.17
N ASP A 35 1.15 -14.23 9.92
CA ASP A 35 0.76 -13.85 11.28
C ASP A 35 1.96 -13.84 12.24
N GLN A 36 2.85 -14.83 12.16
CA GLN A 36 4.08 -14.85 12.96
C GLN A 36 5.01 -13.67 12.59
N HIS A 37 5.11 -13.35 11.30
CA HIS A 37 5.87 -12.18 10.84
C HIS A 37 5.24 -10.87 11.33
N ARG A 38 3.92 -10.73 11.32
CA ARG A 38 3.20 -9.56 11.86
C ARG A 38 3.48 -9.36 13.35
N LEU A 39 3.37 -10.44 14.13
CA LEU A 39 3.72 -10.41 15.55
C LEU A 39 5.17 -9.96 15.79
N THR A 40 6.10 -10.56 15.07
CA THR A 40 7.52 -10.22 15.16
C THR A 40 7.75 -8.75 14.83
N ARG A 41 7.16 -8.25 13.74
CA ARG A 41 7.30 -6.84 13.35
C ARG A 41 6.78 -5.91 14.42
N VAL A 42 5.58 -6.14 14.94
CA VAL A 42 4.95 -5.23 15.92
C VAL A 42 5.64 -5.29 17.27
N PHE A 43 5.92 -6.48 17.80
CA PHE A 43 6.41 -6.62 19.18
C PHE A 43 7.94 -6.50 19.31
N LEU A 44 8.70 -6.86 18.30
CA LEU A 44 10.16 -6.76 18.34
C LEU A 44 10.71 -5.51 17.67
N ASN A 45 10.15 -5.11 16.52
CA ASN A 45 10.65 -3.96 15.77
C ASN A 45 9.88 -2.67 16.13
N GLY A 46 8.63 -2.79 16.55
CA GLY A 46 7.74 -1.67 16.84
C GLY A 46 6.98 -1.18 15.62
N VAL A 47 6.07 -0.22 15.85
CA VAL A 47 5.18 0.36 14.85
C VAL A 47 5.68 1.76 14.47
N GLY A 48 5.62 2.10 13.19
CA GLY A 48 5.99 3.40 12.66
C GLY A 48 6.94 3.32 11.46
N ILE A 49 7.52 4.45 11.11
CA ILE A 49 8.51 4.54 10.03
C ILE A 49 9.86 4.07 10.58
N ALA A 50 10.38 3.00 10.00
CA ALA A 50 11.70 2.46 10.35
C ALA A 50 12.83 3.22 9.66
N CYS A 51 12.65 3.58 8.39
CA CYS A 51 13.62 4.36 7.62
C CYS A 51 12.97 5.01 6.40
N GLY A 52 13.58 6.08 5.89
CA GLY A 52 13.15 6.78 4.68
C GLY A 52 11.78 7.44 4.80
N PHE A 53 11.05 7.49 3.70
CA PHE A 53 9.78 8.21 3.55
C PHE A 53 9.89 9.71 3.83
N GLU A 54 11.05 10.29 3.56
CA GLU A 54 11.20 11.73 3.64
C GLU A 54 10.36 12.39 2.54
N VAL A 55 9.49 13.30 2.97
CA VAL A 55 8.61 14.05 2.08
C VAL A 55 9.19 15.43 1.86
N SER A 56 9.41 15.79 0.61
CA SER A 56 9.84 17.12 0.21
C SER A 56 8.84 17.75 -0.76
N LEU A 57 8.56 19.03 -0.58
CA LEU A 57 7.67 19.81 -1.44
C LEU A 57 8.49 20.85 -2.22
N ASN A 58 8.46 20.75 -3.53
CA ASN A 58 8.91 21.81 -4.40
C ASN A 58 7.76 22.81 -4.61
N THR A 59 7.86 23.98 -3.98
CA THR A 59 6.82 25.00 -4.01
C THR A 59 6.67 25.68 -5.36
N ALA A 60 7.73 25.71 -6.18
CA ALA A 60 7.68 26.34 -7.50
C ALA A 60 6.83 25.53 -8.47
N ASN A 61 7.00 24.21 -8.49
CA ASN A 61 6.30 23.31 -9.41
C ASN A 61 5.17 22.53 -8.71
N LYS A 62 4.96 22.75 -7.40
CA LYS A 62 4.04 21.96 -6.56
C LYS A 62 4.18 20.44 -6.78
N THR A 63 5.42 19.98 -6.76
CA THR A 63 5.74 18.55 -6.86
C THR A 63 6.07 18.00 -5.47
N ILE A 64 5.46 16.90 -5.10
CA ILE A 64 5.77 16.18 -3.87
C ILE A 64 6.73 15.05 -4.22
N THR A 65 7.85 14.98 -3.53
CA THR A 65 8.84 13.91 -3.70
C THR A 65 8.93 13.12 -2.41
N ILE A 66 8.89 11.80 -2.51
CA ILE A 66 8.98 10.87 -1.38
C ILE A 66 10.16 9.94 -1.61
N THR A 67 11.06 9.86 -0.62
CA THR A 67 12.19 8.92 -0.69
C THR A 67 11.74 7.49 -0.41
N PRO A 68 12.47 6.49 -0.96
CA PRO A 68 12.25 5.10 -0.59
C PRO A 68 12.34 4.91 0.92
N GLY A 69 11.51 4.03 1.44
CA GLY A 69 11.46 3.81 2.87
C GLY A 69 10.71 2.53 3.23
N CYS A 70 10.70 2.27 4.53
CA CYS A 70 9.96 1.15 5.07
C CYS A 70 9.36 1.52 6.42
N GLY A 71 8.15 1.04 6.68
CA GLY A 71 7.43 1.25 7.92
C GLY A 71 6.55 0.07 8.26
N ILE A 72 6.08 0.02 9.49
CA ILE A 72 5.25 -1.05 10.03
C ILE A 72 3.97 -0.44 10.58
N THR A 73 2.82 -0.94 10.13
CA THR A 73 1.51 -0.52 10.64
C THR A 73 1.20 -1.14 11.99
N THR A 74 0.15 -0.65 12.66
CA THR A 74 -0.35 -1.21 13.92
C THR A 74 -0.81 -2.67 13.78
N ASP A 75 -1.16 -3.09 12.57
CA ASP A 75 -1.57 -4.46 12.26
C ASP A 75 -0.39 -5.34 11.79
N GLY A 76 0.83 -4.80 11.80
CA GLY A 76 2.05 -5.53 11.43
C GLY A 76 2.31 -5.61 9.93
N ASP A 77 1.56 -4.89 9.10
CA ASP A 77 1.83 -4.83 7.67
C ASP A 77 3.09 -4.02 7.40
N LEU A 78 3.88 -4.50 6.47
CA LEU A 78 5.08 -3.82 6.02
C LEU A 78 4.74 -2.86 4.87
N VAL A 79 4.78 -1.57 5.17
CA VAL A 79 4.59 -0.50 4.17
C VAL A 79 5.92 -0.21 3.49
N LYS A 80 5.91 -0.16 2.17
CA LYS A 80 7.07 0.13 1.32
C LYS A 80 6.64 1.04 0.18
N LEU A 81 7.54 1.89 -0.30
CA LEU A 81 7.29 2.66 -1.51
C LEU A 81 7.47 1.75 -2.73
N LEU A 82 6.38 1.51 -3.45
CA LEU A 82 6.35 0.67 -4.64
C LEU A 82 6.16 1.54 -5.88
N VAL A 83 6.83 1.14 -6.95
CA VAL A 83 6.68 1.73 -8.29
C VAL A 83 6.23 0.64 -9.27
N ASN A 84 5.41 1.05 -10.23
CA ASN A 84 5.05 0.17 -11.32
C ASN A 84 6.23 0.05 -12.27
N THR A 85 6.65 -1.18 -12.54
CA THR A 85 7.68 -1.50 -13.51
C THR A 85 7.04 -2.30 -14.64
N GLU A 86 7.22 -1.84 -15.87
CA GLU A 86 6.79 -2.57 -17.05
C GLU A 86 7.93 -3.48 -17.50
N GLU A 87 7.69 -4.78 -17.52
CA GLU A 87 8.57 -5.73 -18.23
C GLU A 87 7.97 -6.08 -19.58
N ASN A 88 8.69 -5.71 -20.63
CA ASN A 88 8.40 -6.17 -21.97
C ASN A 88 9.07 -7.55 -22.16
N THR A 89 8.32 -8.61 -21.93
CA THR A 89 8.77 -9.95 -22.31
C THR A 89 8.56 -10.12 -23.81
N THR A 90 9.65 -10.06 -24.54
CA THR A 90 9.71 -10.44 -25.95
C THR A 90 9.85 -11.96 -26.07
N ASP A 91 8.79 -12.68 -25.81
CA ASP A 91 8.67 -14.03 -26.35
C ASP A 91 8.10 -13.93 -27.76
N SER A 92 8.72 -14.65 -28.68
CA SER A 92 8.60 -14.47 -30.14
C SER A 92 7.20 -14.69 -30.75
N GLU A 93 6.14 -14.86 -29.96
CA GLU A 93 4.78 -15.08 -30.48
C GLU A 93 3.67 -14.22 -29.82
N THR A 94 3.94 -13.55 -28.68
CA THR A 94 2.94 -12.68 -28.07
C THR A 94 3.62 -11.55 -27.26
N GLN A 95 3.47 -10.31 -27.67
CA GLN A 95 3.84 -9.16 -26.84
C GLN A 95 2.82 -9.04 -25.71
N SER A 96 3.16 -9.53 -24.53
CA SER A 96 2.41 -9.26 -23.33
C SER A 96 3.21 -8.32 -22.44
N THR A 97 2.68 -7.13 -22.18
CA THR A 97 3.22 -6.19 -21.19
C THR A 97 2.63 -6.58 -19.86
N SER A 98 3.44 -7.08 -18.93
CA SER A 98 3.03 -7.30 -17.55
C SER A 98 3.57 -6.19 -16.67
N THR A 99 2.68 -5.59 -15.88
CA THR A 99 3.03 -4.56 -14.92
C THR A 99 3.30 -5.18 -13.56
N PHE A 100 4.52 -5.04 -13.06
CA PHE A 100 4.92 -5.51 -11.74
C PHE A 100 5.10 -4.34 -10.78
N LYS A 101 4.75 -4.54 -9.51
CA LYS A 101 5.11 -3.60 -8.45
C LYS A 101 6.50 -3.97 -7.91
N SER A 102 7.45 -3.08 -8.06
CA SER A 102 8.81 -3.23 -7.50
C SER A 102 9.07 -2.18 -6.43
N LEU A 103 10.07 -2.44 -5.57
CA LEU A 103 10.51 -1.46 -4.59
C LEU A 103 11.14 -0.26 -5.31
N ALA A 104 10.73 0.95 -4.91
CA ALA A 104 11.38 2.16 -5.38
C ALA A 104 12.85 2.16 -4.94
N LYS A 105 13.76 2.38 -5.88
CA LYS A 105 15.22 2.50 -5.63
C LYS A 105 15.62 3.95 -5.42
N GLU A 106 14.87 4.86 -6.00
CA GLU A 106 15.08 6.30 -5.96
C GLU A 106 13.82 7.02 -5.46
N ALA A 107 13.96 8.28 -5.14
CA ALA A 107 12.84 9.11 -4.72
C ALA A 107 11.80 9.22 -5.85
N VAL A 108 10.54 9.07 -5.49
CA VAL A 108 9.41 9.14 -6.44
C VAL A 108 8.78 10.52 -6.37
N SER A 109 8.62 11.14 -7.53
CA SER A 109 8.00 12.45 -7.67
C SER A 109 6.55 12.31 -8.13
N TYR A 110 5.68 13.04 -7.44
CA TYR A 110 4.24 13.08 -7.70
C TYR A 110 3.85 14.48 -8.16
N THR A 111 3.15 14.55 -9.29
CA THR A 111 2.74 15.80 -9.93
C THR A 111 1.22 15.93 -10.04
N HIS A 112 0.51 14.81 -9.87
CA HIS A 112 -0.94 14.74 -9.99
C HIS A 112 -1.56 14.11 -8.76
N PHE A 113 -2.88 14.28 -8.63
CA PHE A 113 -3.69 13.62 -7.61
C PHE A 113 -5.05 13.23 -8.19
N ARG A 114 -5.68 12.25 -7.56
CA ARG A 114 -7.07 11.88 -7.78
C ARG A 114 -7.78 11.66 -6.45
N ASN A 115 -9.10 11.67 -6.46
CA ASN A 115 -9.85 11.29 -5.27
C ASN A 115 -9.51 9.83 -4.91
N PHE A 116 -9.29 9.60 -3.62
CA PHE A 116 -9.12 8.23 -3.14
C PHE A 116 -10.47 7.51 -3.21
N ASP A 117 -10.52 6.43 -3.98
CA ASP A 117 -11.73 5.63 -4.23
C ASP A 117 -11.34 4.14 -4.18
N ASP A 118 -11.26 3.58 -2.98
CA ASP A 118 -10.96 2.17 -2.77
C ASP A 118 -12.06 1.49 -1.96
N ASN A 119 -12.93 0.75 -2.66
CA ASN A 119 -14.00 -0.04 -2.04
C ASN A 119 -13.48 -1.20 -1.20
N PHE A 120 -12.24 -1.62 -1.43
CA PHE A 120 -11.59 -2.71 -0.71
C PHE A 120 -10.69 -2.21 0.42
N ALA A 121 -10.63 -0.90 0.63
CA ALA A 121 -9.84 -0.32 1.70
C ALA A 121 -10.09 -1.02 3.03
N ARG A 122 -9.03 -1.41 3.71
CA ARG A 122 -9.09 -2.13 4.99
C ARG A 122 -9.85 -1.35 6.05
N TYR A 123 -9.63 -0.05 6.12
CA TYR A 123 -10.25 0.82 7.11
C TYR A 123 -11.52 1.45 6.55
N LYS A 124 -12.59 1.38 7.33
CA LYS A 124 -13.92 1.87 6.93
C LYS A 124 -13.90 3.36 6.52
N ALA A 125 -13.10 4.18 7.20
CA ALA A 125 -12.95 5.60 6.91
C ALA A 125 -12.41 5.90 5.50
N PHE A 126 -11.74 4.92 4.87
CA PHE A 126 -11.14 5.06 3.54
C PHE A 126 -11.94 4.33 2.45
N LYS A 127 -13.04 3.67 2.80
CA LYS A 127 -13.90 3.01 1.79
C LYS A 127 -14.77 4.04 1.09
N ALA A 128 -14.81 3.95 -0.25
CA ALA A 128 -15.74 4.74 -1.02
C ALA A 128 -17.20 4.40 -0.65
N GLY A 129 -18.06 5.41 -0.60
CA GLY A 129 -19.49 5.23 -0.39
C GLY A 129 -19.92 4.80 1.02
N THR A 130 -19.09 4.89 2.02
CA THR A 130 -19.52 4.78 3.41
C THR A 130 -20.30 6.05 3.81
N SER A 131 -21.58 6.06 3.48
CA SER A 131 -22.53 7.00 4.07
C SER A 131 -22.83 6.57 5.51
N ASP A 132 -21.91 6.80 6.43
CA ASP A 132 -22.34 7.06 7.79
C ASP A 132 -22.94 8.46 7.75
N SER A 133 -24.14 8.60 8.26
CA SER A 133 -25.00 9.79 8.23
C SER A 133 -24.43 11.07 8.88
N ASP A 134 -23.13 11.07 9.19
CA ASP A 134 -22.35 12.21 9.68
C ASP A 134 -21.38 12.69 8.61
N SER A 135 -21.95 13.24 7.54
CA SER A 135 -21.19 13.85 6.42
C SER A 135 -20.44 15.15 6.81
N SER A 136 -20.54 15.58 8.07
CA SER A 136 -19.91 16.82 8.53
C SER A 136 -18.42 16.72 8.88
N ASN A 137 -17.84 15.50 8.96
CA ASN A 137 -16.46 15.27 9.42
C ASN A 137 -15.63 14.38 8.49
N THR A 138 -16.01 14.22 7.22
CA THR A 138 -15.19 13.47 6.27
C THR A 138 -14.04 14.31 5.79
N ILE A 139 -12.82 13.90 6.12
CA ILE A 139 -11.60 14.48 5.55
C ILE A 139 -11.47 13.96 4.12
N PRO A 140 -11.40 14.85 3.11
CA PRO A 140 -11.18 14.41 1.74
C PRO A 140 -9.80 13.78 1.59
N LEU A 141 -9.75 12.56 1.08
CA LEU A 141 -8.53 11.84 0.81
C LEU A 141 -8.20 11.87 -0.67
N TYR A 142 -6.92 12.05 -0.96
CA TYR A 142 -6.40 12.10 -2.32
C TYR A 142 -5.27 11.09 -2.47
N GLU A 143 -5.28 10.35 -3.56
CA GLU A 143 -4.17 9.50 -3.96
C GLU A 143 -3.18 10.31 -4.79
N LEU A 144 -1.92 10.27 -4.42
CA LEU A 144 -0.83 10.89 -5.18
C LEU A 144 -0.49 10.04 -6.41
N VAL A 145 -0.34 10.70 -7.55
CA VAL A 145 -0.05 10.04 -8.83
C VAL A 145 1.25 10.60 -9.41
N SER A 146 2.18 9.70 -9.73
CA SER A 146 3.41 10.07 -10.43
C SER A 146 3.13 10.41 -11.89
N GLU A 147 3.98 11.22 -12.49
CA GLU A 147 3.79 11.70 -13.87
C GLU A 147 3.63 10.53 -14.87
N GLY A 148 4.45 9.49 -14.74
CA GLY A 148 4.38 8.30 -15.62
C GLY A 148 3.11 7.45 -15.47
N ASN A 149 2.33 7.65 -14.40
CA ASN A 149 1.10 6.89 -14.12
C ASN A 149 -0.16 7.77 -14.19
N SER A 150 -0.02 9.03 -14.61
CA SER A 150 -1.15 9.97 -14.68
C SER A 150 -2.10 9.64 -15.83
N LYS A 151 -3.39 9.74 -15.54
CA LYS A 151 -4.46 9.60 -16.51
C LYS A 151 -5.00 10.99 -16.89
N PRO A 152 -5.67 11.14 -18.05
CA PRO A 152 -6.27 12.43 -18.45
C PRO A 152 -7.31 12.98 -17.45
N THR A 153 -7.83 12.11 -16.58
CA THR A 153 -8.81 12.47 -15.53
C THR A 153 -8.17 12.94 -14.24
N ASP A 154 -6.85 12.76 -14.06
CA ASP A 154 -6.16 13.15 -12.84
C ASP A 154 -5.90 14.65 -12.83
N SER A 155 -6.01 15.24 -11.65
CA SER A 155 -5.82 16.69 -11.46
C SER A 155 -4.36 16.99 -11.11
N SER A 156 -3.85 18.11 -11.62
CA SER A 156 -2.50 18.55 -11.27
C SER A 156 -2.43 19.06 -9.84
N LEU A 157 -1.35 18.72 -9.10
CA LEU A 157 -1.08 19.25 -7.75
C LEU A 157 -0.99 20.79 -7.72
N THR A 158 -0.76 21.43 -8.88
CA THR A 158 -0.76 22.91 -8.96
C THR A 158 -2.10 23.53 -8.60
N THR A 159 -3.20 22.79 -8.75
CA THR A 159 -4.57 23.25 -8.45
C THR A 159 -4.96 23.02 -6.99
N LEU A 160 -4.16 22.26 -6.22
CA LEU A 160 -4.46 21.93 -4.83
C LEU A 160 -3.70 22.87 -3.89
N ASP A 161 -4.38 23.32 -2.84
CA ASP A 161 -3.73 23.96 -1.71
C ASP A 161 -3.10 22.88 -0.83
N LEU A 162 -1.78 22.92 -0.65
CA LEU A 162 -1.00 21.96 0.09
C LEU A 162 -0.66 22.42 1.53
N THR A 163 -1.10 23.62 1.93
CA THR A 163 -0.69 24.26 3.18
C THR A 163 -1.04 23.42 4.41
N ASP A 164 -2.25 22.82 4.41
CA ASP A 164 -2.77 22.03 5.53
C ASP A 164 -2.93 20.55 5.17
N LYS A 165 -2.11 20.02 4.28
CA LYS A 165 -2.17 18.63 3.87
C LYS A 165 -1.11 17.79 4.57
N VAL A 166 -1.48 16.57 4.91
CA VAL A 166 -0.61 15.55 5.49
C VAL A 166 -0.49 14.41 4.51
N VAL A 167 0.74 13.95 4.29
CA VAL A 167 0.98 12.73 3.51
C VAL A 167 0.80 11.53 4.42
N MET A 168 -0.06 10.62 4.02
CA MET A 168 -0.32 9.38 4.73
C MET A 168 0.10 8.20 3.87
N LEU A 169 0.81 7.27 4.48
CA LEU A 169 1.16 5.99 3.87
C LEU A 169 0.09 4.96 4.22
N TYR A 170 -0.45 4.34 3.21
CA TYR A 170 -1.50 3.34 3.34
C TYR A 170 -1.03 2.00 2.74
N PRO A 171 -1.20 0.84 3.44
CA PRO A 171 -0.76 -0.47 2.98
C PRO A 171 -1.62 -1.05 1.86
#